data_94eb7416ca62d90fb9cb0e894c2bd67d
#
_entry.id   94eb7416ca62d90fb9cb0e894c2bd67d
#
_cell.length_a   1.000
_cell.length_b   1.000
_cell.length_c   1.000
_cell.angle_alpha   90.00
_cell.angle_beta   90.00
_cell.angle_gamma   90.00
#
_symmetry.space_group_name_H-M   'P 1'
#
loop_
_entity.id
_entity.type
_entity.pdbx_description
1 polymer ?
#
loop_
_entity_poly.entity_id
_entity_poly.type
_entity_poly.pdbx_seq_one_letter_code
_entity_poly.pdbx_strand_id
1 'polypeptide(L)'
;VTAPKNVFRVCFSDPAQGTKSAEYIGSHNLGKKIGIIYDSSDVYSSGVHDSFVAEAQKQNLEIVADEQFTADSNKDFSTQLQKMKDSGADLVFLPFYYTEAALVLTQANTMGYKPTFFGCDGMDGILNVENFDTSLAEGLMLLTPFAADAKDDLTVNFVKNYKEKYKETPIQFAADAYDAVYAIKAAVEKAGL
;
A
#
# COMPACT_ATOMS: atom_id res chain seq x y z
N VAL A 1 -2.65 18.39 10.46
CA VAL A 1 -3.45 19.38 9.72
C VAL A 1 -4.91 19.13 10.05
N THR A 2 -5.61 20.09 10.65
CA THR A 2 -7.06 20.01 10.85
C THR A 2 -7.75 20.17 9.50
N ALA A 3 -8.46 19.14 9.06
CA ALA A 3 -9.25 19.22 7.84
C ALA A 3 -10.33 20.32 7.94
N PRO A 4 -10.63 21.04 6.86
CA PRO A 4 -11.78 21.96 6.82
C PRO A 4 -13.07 21.23 7.21
N LYS A 5 -14.02 21.93 7.82
CA LYS A 5 -15.29 21.34 8.33
C LYS A 5 -16.18 20.70 7.25
N ASN A 6 -15.89 20.92 5.99
CA ASN A 6 -16.62 20.40 4.82
C ASN A 6 -15.81 19.36 4.03
N VAL A 7 -14.74 18.82 4.61
CA VAL A 7 -13.92 17.74 4.02
C VAL A 7 -14.13 16.47 4.83
N PHE A 8 -14.48 15.39 4.14
CA PHE A 8 -14.75 14.08 4.72
C PHE A 8 -13.90 13.02 4.01
N ARG A 9 -13.57 11.95 4.72
CA ARG A 9 -12.78 10.85 4.21
C ARG A 9 -13.47 9.53 4.54
N VAL A 10 -13.46 8.57 3.61
CA VAL A 10 -14.03 7.23 3.80
C VAL A 10 -12.99 6.18 4.16
N CYS A 11 -11.70 6.41 3.84
CA CYS A 11 -10.59 5.53 4.20
C CYS A 11 -9.85 6.00 5.47
N PHE A 12 -8.93 5.19 5.98
CA PHE A 12 -8.07 5.55 7.10
C PHE A 12 -7.02 6.62 6.71
N SER A 13 -6.26 7.12 7.68
CA SER A 13 -5.23 8.14 7.42
C SER A 13 -3.88 7.51 7.08
N ASP A 14 -3.09 8.17 6.24
CA ASP A 14 -1.76 7.73 5.84
C ASP A 14 -0.83 7.47 7.04
N PRO A 15 -0.74 8.37 8.07
CA PRO A 15 0.05 8.09 9.25
C PRO A 15 -0.39 6.82 10.01
N ALA A 16 -1.68 6.48 10.00
CA ALA A 16 -2.15 5.26 10.63
C ALA A 16 -1.65 4.01 9.90
N GLN A 17 -1.49 4.06 8.58
CA GLN A 17 -0.95 2.96 7.79
C GLN A 17 0.50 2.65 8.18
N GLY A 18 1.37 3.67 8.27
CA GLY A 18 2.76 3.49 8.67
C GLY A 18 2.87 2.88 10.08
N THR A 19 2.16 3.46 11.04
CA THR A 19 2.13 2.94 12.41
C THR A 19 1.65 1.49 12.47
N LYS A 20 0.51 1.17 11.83
CA LYS A 20 -0.07 -0.18 11.87
C LYS A 20 0.77 -1.21 11.11
N SER A 21 1.43 -0.82 10.04
CA SER A 21 2.36 -1.70 9.32
C SER A 21 3.55 -2.09 10.20
N ALA A 22 4.18 -1.13 10.90
CA ALA A 22 5.29 -1.42 11.80
C ALA A 22 4.85 -2.29 13.01
N GLU A 23 3.69 -1.99 13.61
CA GLU A 23 3.10 -2.82 14.69
C GLU A 23 2.86 -4.25 14.22
N TYR A 24 2.30 -4.43 13.01
CA TYR A 24 1.99 -5.75 12.47
C TYR A 24 3.27 -6.55 12.16
N ILE A 25 4.23 -5.94 11.48
CA ILE A 25 5.52 -6.55 11.16
C ILE A 25 6.24 -7.01 12.44
N GLY A 26 6.30 -6.15 13.47
CA GLY A 26 6.94 -6.46 14.73
C GLY A 26 6.23 -7.56 15.51
N SER A 27 4.91 -7.46 15.67
CA SER A 27 4.12 -8.43 16.45
C SER A 27 4.07 -9.83 15.83
N HIS A 28 4.18 -9.92 14.49
CA HIS A 28 4.17 -11.19 13.75
C HIS A 28 5.57 -11.68 13.36
N ASN A 29 6.62 -10.95 13.74
CA ASN A 29 8.03 -11.28 13.43
C ASN A 29 8.24 -11.53 11.92
N LEU A 30 7.67 -10.70 11.06
CA LEU A 30 7.74 -10.87 9.61
C LEU A 30 9.11 -10.53 9.03
N GLY A 31 9.89 -9.72 9.72
CA GLY A 31 11.26 -9.32 9.40
C GLY A 31 11.89 -8.61 10.59
N LYS A 32 13.22 -8.57 10.63
CA LYS A 32 13.99 -7.85 11.67
C LYS A 32 14.82 -6.73 11.08
N LYS A 33 15.38 -6.94 9.91
CA LYS A 33 16.18 -5.97 9.15
C LYS A 33 15.33 -5.38 8.04
N ILE A 34 14.89 -4.17 8.28
CA ILE A 34 13.91 -3.51 7.39
C ILE A 34 14.64 -2.59 6.42
N GLY A 35 14.41 -2.82 5.14
CA GLY A 35 14.67 -1.84 4.10
C GLY A 35 13.42 -1.02 3.82
N ILE A 36 13.56 0.25 3.48
CA ILE A 36 12.45 1.10 3.07
C ILE A 36 12.80 1.74 1.73
N ILE A 37 11.85 1.71 0.79
CA ILE A 37 11.91 2.54 -0.43
C ILE A 37 10.63 3.37 -0.42
N TYR A 38 10.72 4.71 -0.59
CA TYR A 38 9.56 5.58 -0.58
C TYR A 38 9.67 6.71 -1.61
N ASP A 39 8.53 7.25 -2.03
CA ASP A 39 8.48 8.43 -2.89
C ASP A 39 8.52 9.70 -2.02
N SER A 40 9.66 10.39 -2.01
CA SER A 40 9.85 11.62 -1.24
C SER A 40 9.14 12.83 -1.85
N SER A 41 8.65 12.73 -3.08
CA SER A 41 7.89 13.78 -3.76
C SER A 41 6.37 13.65 -3.54
N ASP A 42 5.91 12.54 -2.97
CA ASP A 42 4.50 12.29 -2.68
C ASP A 42 4.19 12.41 -1.17
N VAL A 43 3.16 13.19 -0.84
CA VAL A 43 2.73 13.43 0.55
C VAL A 43 2.21 12.16 1.23
N TYR A 44 1.52 11.28 0.47
CA TYR A 44 1.06 9.98 0.96
C TYR A 44 2.25 9.12 1.37
N SER A 45 3.16 8.88 0.42
CA SER A 45 4.31 8.01 0.61
C SER A 45 5.21 8.48 1.76
N SER A 46 5.56 9.77 1.79
CA SER A 46 6.38 10.35 2.86
C SER A 46 5.68 10.34 4.22
N GLY A 47 4.36 10.60 4.26
CA GLY A 47 3.59 10.56 5.51
C GLY A 47 3.49 9.16 6.12
N VAL A 48 3.34 8.12 5.29
CA VAL A 48 3.38 6.71 5.71
C VAL A 48 4.78 6.33 6.18
N HIS A 49 5.84 6.71 5.41
CA HIS A 49 7.23 6.50 5.77
C HIS A 49 7.57 7.05 7.16
N ASP A 50 7.30 8.33 7.39
CA ASP A 50 7.65 9.00 8.66
C ASP A 50 7.00 8.31 9.87
N SER A 51 5.75 7.90 9.72
CA SER A 51 4.99 7.23 10.76
C SER A 51 5.48 5.79 11.00
N PHE A 52 5.88 5.09 9.92
CA PHE A 52 6.49 3.77 10.02
C PHE A 52 7.83 3.84 10.76
N VAL A 53 8.72 4.75 10.38
CA VAL A 53 10.04 4.93 11.01
C VAL A 53 9.90 5.24 12.50
N ALA A 54 8.98 6.14 12.86
CA ALA A 54 8.72 6.50 14.25
C ALA A 54 8.21 5.31 15.09
N GLU A 55 7.41 4.43 14.51
CA GLU A 55 6.87 3.24 15.18
C GLU A 55 7.85 2.07 15.20
N ALA A 56 8.63 1.88 14.13
CA ALA A 56 9.62 0.81 13.99
C ALA A 56 10.58 0.74 15.20
N GLN A 57 10.99 1.90 15.72
CA GLN A 57 11.84 1.98 16.92
C GLN A 57 11.17 1.35 18.16
N LYS A 58 9.86 1.55 18.34
CA LYS A 58 9.11 0.99 19.47
C LYS A 58 8.89 -0.52 19.31
N GLN A 59 8.83 -0.98 18.07
CA GLN A 59 8.65 -2.40 17.73
C GLN A 59 9.98 -3.17 17.66
N ASN A 60 11.13 -2.51 17.97
CA ASN A 60 12.47 -3.07 17.87
C ASN A 60 12.80 -3.61 16.45
N LEU A 61 12.30 -2.96 15.42
CA LEU A 61 12.66 -3.21 14.04
C LEU A 61 13.93 -2.42 13.69
N GLU A 62 14.91 -3.09 13.11
CA GLU A 62 16.16 -2.45 12.68
C GLU A 62 16.02 -1.94 11.25
N ILE A 63 15.97 -0.63 11.04
CA ILE A 63 16.00 -0.06 9.70
C ILE A 63 17.45 -0.04 9.23
N VAL A 64 17.79 -0.92 8.28
CA VAL A 64 19.14 -1.12 7.76
C VAL A 64 19.43 -0.36 6.47
N ALA A 65 18.38 0.04 5.76
CA ALA A 65 18.46 0.89 4.58
C ALA A 65 17.17 1.68 4.43
N ASP A 66 17.29 2.96 4.11
CA ASP A 66 16.17 3.90 3.94
C ASP A 66 16.46 4.76 2.71
N GLU A 67 15.76 4.42 1.61
CA GLU A 67 16.06 4.94 0.29
C GLU A 67 14.83 5.62 -0.31
N GLN A 68 15.07 6.68 -1.05
CA GLN A 68 14.01 7.44 -1.69
C GLN A 68 14.11 7.43 -3.22
N PHE A 69 12.99 7.72 -3.85
CA PHE A 69 12.88 8.13 -5.24
C PHE A 69 11.94 9.34 -5.35
N THR A 70 11.79 9.86 -6.55
CA THR A 70 10.84 10.93 -6.87
C THR A 70 10.09 10.60 -8.15
N ALA A 71 9.02 11.32 -8.45
CA ALA A 71 8.27 11.16 -9.69
C ALA A 71 9.13 11.20 -10.96
N ASP A 72 10.26 11.92 -10.93
CA ASP A 72 11.20 12.01 -12.05
C ASP A 72 12.19 10.83 -12.13
N SER A 73 12.26 9.98 -11.10
CA SER A 73 13.21 8.87 -10.97
C SER A 73 12.56 7.53 -10.64
N ASN A 74 11.30 7.33 -11.08
CA ASN A 74 10.43 6.21 -10.71
C ASN A 74 10.46 5.02 -11.69
N LYS A 75 11.53 4.82 -12.44
CA LYS A 75 11.64 3.74 -13.44
C LYS A 75 12.72 2.70 -13.12
N ASP A 76 13.81 3.11 -12.52
CA ASP A 76 14.93 2.26 -12.18
C ASP A 76 15.22 2.33 -10.68
N PHE A 77 15.03 1.20 -10.02
CA PHE A 77 15.20 1.00 -8.57
C PHE A 77 16.43 0.14 -8.25
N SER A 78 17.26 -0.16 -9.25
CA SER A 78 18.39 -1.06 -9.08
C SER A 78 19.38 -0.60 -8.01
N THR A 79 19.62 0.71 -7.90
CA THR A 79 20.48 1.28 -6.87
C THR A 79 19.90 1.10 -5.47
N GLN A 80 18.61 1.41 -5.26
CA GLN A 80 17.92 1.25 -3.99
C GLN A 80 17.91 -0.24 -3.60
N LEU A 81 17.53 -1.13 -4.52
CA LEU A 81 17.48 -2.57 -4.30
C LEU A 81 18.85 -3.16 -3.98
N GLN A 82 19.92 -2.67 -4.63
CA GLN A 82 21.29 -3.11 -4.32
C GLN A 82 21.67 -2.75 -2.88
N LYS A 83 21.35 -1.54 -2.42
CA LYS A 83 21.59 -1.12 -1.05
C LYS A 83 20.80 -1.98 -0.04
N MET A 84 19.51 -2.29 -0.34
CA MET A 84 18.71 -3.19 0.49
C MET A 84 19.37 -4.57 0.61
N LYS A 85 19.79 -5.13 -0.52
CA LYS A 85 20.46 -6.44 -0.58
C LYS A 85 21.79 -6.45 0.18
N ASP A 86 22.62 -5.43 0.00
CA ASP A 86 23.95 -5.31 0.64
C ASP A 86 23.83 -5.10 2.15
N SER A 87 22.81 -4.39 2.61
CA SER A 87 22.53 -4.18 4.04
C SER A 87 21.90 -5.41 4.71
N GLY A 88 21.50 -6.44 3.92
CA GLY A 88 20.89 -7.66 4.39
C GLY A 88 19.45 -7.47 4.88
N ALA A 89 18.71 -6.53 4.29
CA ALA A 89 17.30 -6.37 4.59
C ALA A 89 16.52 -7.65 4.26
N ASP A 90 15.80 -8.18 5.23
CA ASP A 90 14.99 -9.40 5.12
C ASP A 90 13.50 -9.07 4.81
N LEU A 91 13.09 -7.85 5.09
CA LEU A 91 11.80 -7.29 4.68
C LEU A 91 12.02 -5.90 4.06
N VAL A 92 11.33 -5.63 2.95
CA VAL A 92 11.33 -4.31 2.30
C VAL A 92 9.92 -3.71 2.35
N PHE A 93 9.82 -2.56 3.01
CA PHE A 93 8.59 -1.79 3.14
C PHE A 93 8.47 -0.80 1.98
N LEU A 94 7.32 -0.81 1.31
CA LEU A 94 7.06 -0.09 0.06
C LEU A 94 5.77 0.77 0.20
N PRO A 95 5.81 1.94 0.86
CA PRO A 95 4.66 2.82 1.04
C PRO A 95 4.41 3.70 -0.18
N PHE A 96 4.09 3.11 -1.33
CA PHE A 96 3.78 3.84 -2.57
C PHE A 96 2.86 3.02 -3.48
N TYR A 97 2.59 3.50 -4.69
CA TYR A 97 1.56 2.92 -5.54
C TYR A 97 2.04 1.69 -6.32
N TYR A 98 1.05 0.91 -6.76
CA TYR A 98 1.22 -0.40 -7.38
C TYR A 98 2.04 -0.40 -8.68
N THR A 99 2.02 0.70 -9.45
CA THR A 99 2.77 0.77 -10.70
C THR A 99 4.29 0.70 -10.47
N GLU A 100 4.80 1.51 -9.57
CA GLU A 100 6.20 1.52 -9.17
C GLU A 100 6.57 0.26 -8.39
N ALA A 101 5.65 -0.25 -7.56
CA ALA A 101 5.85 -1.50 -6.83
C ALA A 101 6.06 -2.69 -7.77
N ALA A 102 5.29 -2.80 -8.86
CA ALA A 102 5.48 -3.84 -9.86
C ALA A 102 6.88 -3.79 -10.50
N LEU A 103 7.42 -2.58 -10.73
CA LEU A 103 8.79 -2.40 -11.22
C LEU A 103 9.81 -2.84 -10.17
N VAL A 104 9.63 -2.48 -8.90
CA VAL A 104 10.50 -2.89 -7.80
C VAL A 104 10.54 -4.42 -7.69
N LEU A 105 9.40 -5.10 -7.67
CA LEU A 105 9.35 -6.56 -7.58
C LEU A 105 10.03 -7.22 -8.79
N THR A 106 9.79 -6.71 -10.00
CA THR A 106 10.40 -7.21 -11.24
C THR A 106 11.93 -7.06 -11.21
N GLN A 107 12.43 -5.90 -10.80
CA GLN A 107 13.85 -5.63 -10.74
C GLN A 107 14.53 -6.42 -9.61
N ALA A 108 13.91 -6.55 -8.45
CA ALA A 108 14.40 -7.39 -7.37
C ALA A 108 14.56 -8.84 -7.81
N ASN A 109 13.57 -9.40 -8.52
CA ASN A 109 13.65 -10.75 -9.07
C ASN A 109 14.81 -10.88 -10.07
N THR A 110 14.99 -9.92 -10.97
CA THR A 110 16.10 -9.90 -11.94
C THR A 110 17.46 -9.89 -11.23
N MET A 111 17.57 -9.20 -10.09
CA MET A 111 18.78 -9.14 -9.27
C MET A 111 18.96 -10.39 -8.36
N GLY A 112 18.03 -11.34 -8.39
CA GLY A 112 18.04 -12.50 -7.49
C GLY A 112 17.89 -12.12 -6.01
N TYR A 113 17.22 -10.99 -5.72
CA TYR A 113 16.93 -10.52 -4.37
C TYR A 113 15.46 -10.83 -4.03
N LYS A 114 15.25 -11.62 -2.99
CA LYS A 114 13.93 -12.14 -2.60
C LYS A 114 13.62 -11.89 -1.12
N PRO A 115 13.49 -10.64 -0.70
CA PRO A 115 13.03 -10.32 0.65
C PRO A 115 11.52 -10.56 0.77
N THR A 116 10.99 -10.48 1.97
CA THR A 116 9.56 -10.25 2.15
C THR A 116 9.22 -8.82 1.73
N PHE A 117 8.24 -8.63 0.85
CA PHE A 117 7.73 -7.30 0.52
C PHE A 117 6.46 -7.00 1.31
N PHE A 118 6.37 -5.78 1.81
CA PHE A 118 5.21 -5.29 2.55
C PHE A 118 4.83 -3.89 2.07
N GLY A 119 3.58 -3.70 1.69
CA GLY A 119 3.05 -2.44 1.21
C GLY A 119 1.87 -1.90 2.00
N CYS A 120 1.35 -0.79 1.53
CA CYS A 120 0.17 -0.13 2.05
C CYS A 120 -0.96 -0.16 1.02
N ASP A 121 -2.02 0.60 1.26
CA ASP A 121 -3.21 0.62 0.41
C ASP A 121 -2.92 1.04 -1.04
N GLY A 122 -1.95 1.92 -1.26
CA GLY A 122 -1.51 2.31 -2.61
C GLY A 122 -1.04 1.14 -3.47
N MET A 123 -0.70 0.00 -2.86
CA MET A 123 -0.25 -1.20 -3.58
C MET A 123 -1.43 -2.08 -4.06
N ASP A 124 -2.65 -1.83 -3.59
CA ASP A 124 -3.82 -2.54 -4.09
C ASP A 124 -4.06 -2.24 -5.58
N GLY A 125 -4.13 -3.27 -6.40
CA GLY A 125 -4.17 -3.17 -7.86
C GLY A 125 -2.91 -3.67 -8.56
N ILE A 126 -1.85 -4.07 -7.83
CA ILE A 126 -0.60 -4.56 -8.43
C ILE A 126 -0.82 -5.73 -9.38
N LEU A 127 -1.80 -6.60 -9.10
CA LEU A 127 -2.13 -7.74 -9.95
C LEU A 127 -2.78 -7.34 -11.30
N ASN A 128 -3.22 -6.09 -11.44
CA ASN A 128 -3.84 -5.56 -12.66
C ASN A 128 -2.85 -4.75 -13.51
N VAL A 129 -1.59 -4.63 -13.09
CA VAL A 129 -0.57 -3.88 -13.85
C VAL A 129 -0.28 -4.61 -15.16
N GLU A 130 -0.37 -3.88 -16.26
CA GLU A 130 -0.14 -4.43 -17.59
C GLU A 130 1.29 -4.99 -17.74
N ASN A 131 1.41 -6.19 -18.29
CA ASN A 131 2.66 -6.92 -18.47
C ASN A 131 3.43 -7.26 -17.18
N PHE A 132 2.82 -7.15 -16.01
CA PHE A 132 3.42 -7.59 -14.75
C PHE A 132 3.25 -9.11 -14.58
N ASP A 133 4.35 -9.80 -14.28
CA ASP A 133 4.29 -11.21 -13.88
C ASP A 133 3.76 -11.31 -12.45
N THR A 134 2.48 -11.62 -12.32
CA THR A 134 1.79 -11.69 -11.03
C THR A 134 2.36 -12.75 -10.07
N SER A 135 3.11 -13.73 -10.58
CA SER A 135 3.80 -14.71 -9.72
C SER A 135 4.87 -14.06 -8.82
N LEU A 136 5.37 -12.88 -9.20
CA LEU A 136 6.32 -12.10 -8.41
C LEU A 136 5.68 -11.45 -7.16
N ALA A 137 4.36 -11.37 -7.12
CA ALA A 137 3.61 -10.89 -5.97
C ALA A 137 3.26 -12.02 -4.97
N GLU A 138 3.71 -13.26 -5.21
CA GLU A 138 3.49 -14.34 -4.25
C GLU A 138 4.20 -14.04 -2.93
N GLY A 139 3.45 -14.06 -1.82
CA GLY A 139 3.97 -13.72 -0.50
C GLY A 139 4.05 -12.22 -0.19
N LEU A 140 3.72 -11.34 -1.15
CA LEU A 140 3.53 -9.93 -0.88
C LEU A 140 2.38 -9.71 0.10
N MET A 141 2.62 -8.90 1.11
CA MET A 141 1.60 -8.46 2.06
C MET A 141 1.32 -6.97 1.89
N LEU A 142 0.09 -6.57 2.08
CA LEU A 142 -0.28 -5.15 2.08
C LEU A 142 -1.38 -4.86 3.11
N LEU A 143 -1.36 -3.64 3.63
CA LEU A 143 -2.44 -3.13 4.47
C LEU A 143 -3.46 -2.47 3.56
N THR A 144 -4.71 -2.93 3.61
CA THR A 144 -5.80 -2.39 2.80
C THR A 144 -7.11 -2.39 3.59
N PRO A 145 -8.02 -1.42 3.37
CA PRO A 145 -9.35 -1.42 3.99
C PRO A 145 -10.34 -2.36 3.29
N PHE A 146 -9.99 -2.89 2.11
CA PHE A 146 -10.88 -3.66 1.25
C PHE A 146 -10.21 -4.94 0.75
N ALA A 147 -10.95 -6.04 0.79
CA ALA A 147 -10.54 -7.31 0.19
C ALA A 147 -11.66 -7.83 -0.72
N ALA A 148 -11.38 -7.94 -2.02
CA ALA A 148 -12.38 -8.36 -3.02
C ALA A 148 -12.88 -9.81 -2.83
N ASP A 149 -12.22 -10.59 -2.01
CA ASP A 149 -12.58 -11.96 -1.66
C ASP A 149 -13.26 -12.11 -0.28
N ALA A 150 -13.53 -10.99 0.41
CA ALA A 150 -14.29 -10.97 1.66
C ALA A 150 -15.68 -11.62 1.47
N LYS A 151 -16.21 -12.18 2.57
CA LYS A 151 -17.39 -13.04 2.51
C LYS A 151 -18.67 -12.37 3.02
N ASP A 152 -18.60 -11.12 3.45
CA ASP A 152 -19.77 -10.36 3.82
C ASP A 152 -20.63 -10.02 2.61
N ASP A 153 -21.94 -9.96 2.80
CA ASP A 153 -22.92 -9.81 1.72
C ASP A 153 -22.75 -8.50 0.92
N LEU A 154 -22.32 -7.41 1.58
CA LEU A 154 -22.14 -6.12 0.91
C LEU A 154 -20.97 -6.19 -0.06
N THR A 155 -19.83 -6.72 0.39
CA THR A 155 -18.64 -6.88 -0.45
C THR A 155 -18.90 -7.86 -1.59
N VAL A 156 -19.52 -9.02 -1.31
CA VAL A 156 -19.86 -10.01 -2.34
C VAL A 156 -20.75 -9.40 -3.43
N ASN A 157 -21.79 -8.66 -3.06
CA ASN A 157 -22.70 -8.02 -4.01
C ASN A 157 -21.99 -6.91 -4.80
N PHE A 158 -21.18 -6.07 -4.15
CA PHE A 158 -20.41 -5.02 -4.80
C PHE A 158 -19.47 -5.62 -5.85
N VAL A 159 -18.64 -6.59 -5.47
CA VAL A 159 -17.68 -7.26 -6.36
C VAL A 159 -18.37 -7.92 -7.54
N LYS A 160 -19.50 -8.61 -7.30
CA LYS A 160 -20.28 -9.22 -8.38
C LYS A 160 -20.76 -8.18 -9.40
N ASN A 161 -21.41 -7.12 -8.93
CA ASN A 161 -21.96 -6.08 -9.81
C ASN A 161 -20.86 -5.32 -10.56
N TYR A 162 -19.73 -5.07 -9.90
CA TYR A 162 -18.57 -4.43 -10.51
C TYR A 162 -18.00 -5.29 -11.65
N LYS A 163 -17.78 -6.60 -11.40
CA LYS A 163 -17.29 -7.55 -12.41
C LYS A 163 -18.25 -7.69 -13.59
N GLU A 164 -19.56 -7.71 -13.33
CA GLU A 164 -20.56 -7.77 -14.39
C GLU A 164 -20.50 -6.54 -15.30
N LYS A 165 -20.25 -5.37 -14.74
CA LYS A 165 -20.25 -4.09 -15.45
C LYS A 165 -18.92 -3.79 -16.15
N TYR A 166 -17.81 -3.97 -15.44
CA TYR A 166 -16.49 -3.51 -15.89
C TYR A 166 -15.58 -4.63 -16.37
N LYS A 167 -15.94 -5.90 -16.15
CA LYS A 167 -15.18 -7.11 -16.50
C LYS A 167 -13.84 -7.24 -15.75
N GLU A 168 -13.70 -6.51 -14.65
CA GLU A 168 -12.52 -6.46 -13.80
C GLU A 168 -12.86 -6.73 -12.35
N THR A 169 -11.90 -7.17 -11.55
CA THR A 169 -12.04 -7.24 -10.10
C THR A 169 -11.83 -5.84 -9.51
N PRO A 170 -12.76 -5.32 -8.67
CA PRO A 170 -12.55 -4.02 -8.05
C PRO A 170 -11.35 -4.06 -7.09
N ILE A 171 -10.65 -2.95 -7.03
CA ILE A 171 -9.63 -2.66 -6.01
C ILE A 171 -10.22 -1.70 -4.97
N GLN A 172 -9.48 -1.42 -3.88
CA GLN A 172 -9.99 -0.57 -2.80
C GLN A 172 -10.47 0.80 -3.29
N PHE A 173 -9.78 1.44 -4.25
CA PHE A 173 -10.18 2.76 -4.74
C PHE A 173 -11.58 2.77 -5.37
N ALA A 174 -11.98 1.66 -5.98
CA ALA A 174 -13.34 1.50 -6.50
C ALA A 174 -14.36 1.36 -5.36
N ALA A 175 -14.01 0.64 -4.29
CA ALA A 175 -14.86 0.47 -3.11
C ALA A 175 -15.00 1.81 -2.34
N ASP A 176 -13.91 2.54 -2.13
CA ASP A 176 -13.92 3.85 -1.48
C ASP A 176 -14.78 4.86 -2.24
N ALA A 177 -14.66 4.90 -3.57
CA ALA A 177 -15.48 5.77 -4.40
C ALA A 177 -16.97 5.41 -4.34
N TYR A 178 -17.29 4.12 -4.31
CA TYR A 178 -18.65 3.60 -4.16
C TYR A 178 -19.24 4.03 -2.79
N ASP A 179 -18.51 3.81 -1.72
CA ASP A 179 -18.93 4.15 -0.36
C ASP A 179 -19.08 5.67 -0.19
N ALA A 180 -18.21 6.47 -0.79
CA ALA A 180 -18.32 7.94 -0.77
C ALA A 180 -19.65 8.42 -1.37
N VAL A 181 -20.11 7.83 -2.47
CA VAL A 181 -21.40 8.16 -3.09
C VAL A 181 -22.56 7.80 -2.16
N TYR A 182 -22.51 6.65 -1.50
CA TYR A 182 -23.54 6.25 -0.54
C TYR A 182 -23.53 7.10 0.72
N ALA A 183 -22.37 7.52 1.19
CA ALA A 183 -22.27 8.46 2.32
C ALA A 183 -22.91 9.82 1.98
N ILE A 184 -22.67 10.34 0.77
CA ILE A 184 -23.30 11.57 0.26
C ILE A 184 -24.81 11.39 0.17
N LYS A 185 -25.29 10.29 -0.43
CA LYS A 185 -26.71 9.97 -0.53
C LYS A 185 -27.39 9.98 0.84
N ALA A 186 -26.81 9.24 1.80
CA ALA A 186 -27.35 9.17 3.16
C ALA A 186 -27.38 10.55 3.86
N ALA A 187 -26.38 11.39 3.62
CA ALA A 187 -26.33 12.75 4.17
C ALA A 187 -27.42 13.64 3.58
N VAL A 188 -27.65 13.59 2.25
CA VAL A 188 -28.70 14.34 1.55
C VAL A 188 -30.09 13.93 2.03
N GLU A 189 -30.37 12.61 2.08
CA GLU A 189 -31.64 12.07 2.58
C GLU A 189 -31.91 12.47 4.04
N LYS A 190 -30.89 12.41 4.90
CA LYS A 190 -31.00 12.84 6.30
C LYS A 190 -31.22 14.36 6.45
N ALA A 191 -30.71 15.15 5.53
CA ALA A 191 -30.94 16.61 5.50
C ALA A 191 -32.32 17.01 4.97
N GLY A 192 -33.06 16.07 4.37
CA GLY A 192 -34.37 16.32 3.77
C GLY A 192 -34.29 17.02 2.41
N LEU A 193 -33.20 16.84 1.67
CA LEU A 193 -32.96 17.40 0.35
C LEU A 193 -33.19 16.36 -0.77
#